data_4ce8de52fc6599d5ba9973996c2cf06a
#
_entry.id   4ce8de52fc6599d5ba9973996c2cf06a
#
_cell.length_a   1.000
_cell.length_b   1.000
_cell.length_c   1.000
_cell.angle_alpha   90.00
_cell.angle_beta   90.00
_cell.angle_gamma   90.00
#
_symmetry.space_group_name_H-M   'P 1'
#
loop_
_entity.id
_entity.type
_entity.pdbx_description
1 polymer ?
#
loop_
_entity_poly.entity_id
_entity_poly.type
_entity_poly.pdbx_seq_one_letter_code
_entity_poly.pdbx_strand_id
1 'polypeptide(L)'
;MAVRTIIFRGKRIDNGEWVYGFIVKMVGTYHIVDKDDENTAYEVIPETVGQYTGLKDKNGKRVFEGDILGTRYYYLSPDNVAVEVVKWICNGWAIQEGDRPPMLLEEDGILPYSEVIGNVHDNKELWGGNEL
;
A
#
# COMPACT_ATOMS: atom_id res chain seq x y z
N MET A 1 -22.56 10.45 10.86
CA MET A 1 -21.64 10.14 9.77
C MET A 1 -20.33 9.63 10.34
N ALA A 2 -19.88 8.49 9.86
CA ALA A 2 -18.62 7.92 10.33
C ALA A 2 -17.43 8.64 9.67
N VAL A 3 -16.40 8.90 10.46
CA VAL A 3 -15.16 9.48 9.94
C VAL A 3 -14.31 8.35 9.37
N ARG A 4 -13.91 8.53 8.12
CA ARG A 4 -13.03 7.57 7.44
C ARG A 4 -11.62 7.66 8.01
N THR A 5 -10.97 6.52 8.23
CA THR A 5 -9.58 6.49 8.67
C THR A 5 -8.66 6.91 7.53
N ILE A 6 -7.91 7.98 7.75
CA ILE A 6 -6.92 8.47 6.78
C ILE A 6 -5.55 8.38 7.43
N ILE A 7 -4.73 7.44 6.97
CA ILE A 7 -3.39 7.21 7.48
C ILE A 7 -2.44 7.07 6.31
N PHE A 8 -1.25 7.64 6.45
CA PHE A 8 -0.16 7.49 5.50
C PHE A 8 0.95 6.67 6.12
N ARG A 9 1.79 6.11 5.29
CA ARG A 9 3.04 5.49 5.73
C ARG A 9 4.19 6.04 4.91
N GLY A 10 5.40 5.92 5.45
CA GLY A 10 6.62 6.27 4.73
C GLY A 10 7.81 5.65 5.43
N LYS A 11 8.92 5.53 4.73
CA LYS A 11 10.17 5.04 5.31
C LYS A 11 10.97 6.21 5.86
N ARG A 12 11.42 6.08 7.10
CA ARG A 12 12.27 7.09 7.73
C ARG A 12 13.56 7.24 6.95
N ILE A 13 13.97 8.49 6.77
CA ILE A 13 15.20 8.79 6.03
C ILE A 13 16.45 8.35 6.79
N ASP A 14 16.38 8.28 8.14
CA ASP A 14 17.52 7.98 8.98
C ASP A 14 17.80 6.49 9.17
N ASN A 15 16.77 5.64 9.20
CA ASN A 15 16.96 4.21 9.47
C ASN A 15 16.19 3.27 8.55
N GLY A 16 15.36 3.81 7.64
CA GLY A 16 14.59 3.00 6.71
C GLY A 16 13.41 2.24 7.29
N GLU A 17 13.06 2.49 8.55
CA GLU A 17 11.90 1.86 9.16
C GLU A 17 10.61 2.52 8.70
N TRP A 18 9.55 1.72 8.56
CA TRP A 18 8.23 2.24 8.23
C TRP A 18 7.60 2.94 9.43
N VAL A 19 7.03 4.11 9.19
CA VAL A 19 6.25 4.85 10.18
C VAL A 19 4.88 5.17 9.60
N TYR A 20 3.89 5.30 10.48
CA TYR A 20 2.49 5.45 10.11
C TYR A 20 1.89 6.63 10.83
N GLY A 21 1.10 7.44 10.11
CA GLY A 21 0.43 8.59 10.71
C GLY A 21 -0.04 9.59 9.67
N PHE A 22 0.19 10.86 9.96
CA PHE A 22 -0.33 11.95 9.13
C PHE A 22 0.81 12.60 8.36
N ILE A 23 0.57 12.85 7.07
CA ILE A 23 1.60 13.43 6.20
C ILE A 23 1.63 14.96 6.35
N VAL A 24 2.84 15.52 6.49
CA VAL A 24 3.06 16.96 6.55
C VAL A 24 4.25 17.30 5.67
N LYS A 25 4.09 18.32 4.84
CA LYS A 25 5.21 18.87 4.05
C LYS A 25 5.68 20.15 4.69
N MET A 26 6.95 20.20 5.08
CA MET A 26 7.55 21.38 5.69
C MET A 26 8.88 21.69 5.02
N VAL A 27 9.01 22.93 4.51
CA VAL A 27 10.26 23.43 3.92
C VAL A 27 10.86 22.45 2.90
N GLY A 28 10.01 21.87 2.06
CA GLY A 28 10.45 20.98 0.99
C GLY A 28 10.67 19.53 1.39
N THR A 29 10.55 19.18 2.67
CA THR A 29 10.66 17.80 3.14
C THR A 29 9.33 17.25 3.58
N TYR A 30 9.19 15.94 3.54
CA TYR A 30 7.97 15.26 3.97
C TYR A 30 8.19 14.58 5.30
N HIS A 31 7.20 14.70 6.18
CA HIS A 31 7.23 14.11 7.50
C HIS A 31 5.96 13.32 7.76
N ILE A 32 6.09 12.26 8.55
CA ILE A 32 4.93 11.53 9.08
C ILE A 32 4.85 11.85 10.57
N VAL A 33 3.74 12.46 10.98
CA VAL A 33 3.43 12.65 12.40
C VAL A 33 2.87 11.33 12.89
N ASP A 34 3.47 10.77 13.95
CA ASP A 34 3.11 9.46 14.47
C ASP A 34 1.62 9.40 14.82
N LYS A 35 0.94 8.33 14.40
CA LYS A 35 -0.51 8.21 14.60
C LYS A 35 -0.91 8.12 16.08
N ASP A 36 0.01 7.70 16.94
CA ASP A 36 -0.24 7.53 18.37
C ASP A 36 0.44 8.60 19.24
N ASP A 37 1.29 9.45 18.66
CA ASP A 37 2.00 10.50 19.37
C ASP A 37 2.15 11.74 18.48
N GLU A 38 1.22 12.66 18.60
CA GLU A 38 1.18 13.86 17.77
C GLU A 38 2.36 14.81 17.99
N ASN A 39 3.17 14.57 19.01
CA ASN A 39 4.37 15.37 19.28
C ASN A 39 5.62 14.78 18.61
N THR A 40 5.49 13.64 17.95
CA THR A 40 6.60 12.95 17.29
C THR A 40 6.38 12.92 15.77
N ALA A 41 7.35 13.42 15.02
CA ALA A 41 7.32 13.39 13.57
C ALA A 41 8.65 12.86 13.03
N TYR A 42 8.58 12.14 11.93
CA TYR A 42 9.76 11.55 11.30
C TYR A 42 9.87 12.03 9.87
N GLU A 43 11.04 12.49 9.49
CA GLU A 43 11.29 12.78 8.07
C GLU A 43 11.32 11.48 7.29
N VAL A 44 10.63 11.43 6.17
CA VAL A 44 10.50 10.22 5.36
C VAL A 44 10.99 10.45 3.93
N ILE A 45 11.34 9.35 3.27
CA ILE A 45 11.73 9.36 1.86
C ILE A 45 10.45 9.56 1.04
N PRO A 46 10.34 10.67 0.28
CA PRO A 46 9.07 11.02 -0.39
C PRO A 46 8.50 9.93 -1.28
N GLU A 47 9.36 9.20 -2.00
CA GLU A 47 8.94 8.16 -2.93
C GLU A 47 8.29 6.97 -2.24
N THR A 48 8.49 6.83 -0.93
CA THR A 48 7.92 5.72 -0.15
C THR A 48 6.58 6.05 0.47
N VAL A 49 6.15 7.31 0.39
CA VAL A 49 4.88 7.72 1.00
C VAL A 49 3.72 7.10 0.27
N GLY A 50 2.84 6.45 1.02
CA GLY A 50 1.63 5.84 0.48
C GLY A 50 0.47 5.99 1.44
N GLN A 51 -0.72 6.06 0.90
CA GLN A 51 -1.94 6.23 1.70
C GLN A 51 -2.61 4.88 1.94
N TYR A 52 -3.17 4.73 3.14
CA TYR A 52 -4.08 3.61 3.44
C TYR A 52 -5.29 3.70 2.52
N THR A 53 -5.59 2.60 1.82
CA THR A 53 -6.71 2.55 0.87
C THR A 53 -8.08 2.62 1.55
N GLY A 54 -8.13 2.40 2.86
CA GLY A 54 -9.39 2.25 3.60
C GLY A 54 -9.86 0.81 3.66
N LEU A 55 -9.16 -0.11 3.00
CA LEU A 55 -9.55 -1.51 2.89
C LEU A 55 -8.52 -2.42 3.56
N LYS A 56 -8.97 -3.61 3.94
CA LYS A 56 -8.12 -4.62 4.58
C LYS A 56 -8.11 -5.90 3.77
N ASP A 57 -7.03 -6.66 3.88
CA ASP A 57 -6.92 -7.95 3.22
C ASP A 57 -7.69 -9.05 3.99
N LYS A 58 -7.61 -10.28 3.51
CA LYS A 58 -8.32 -11.41 4.12
C LYS A 58 -7.93 -11.68 5.58
N ASN A 59 -6.76 -11.19 6.00
CA ASN A 59 -6.25 -11.38 7.37
C ASN A 59 -6.51 -10.15 8.25
N GLY A 60 -7.23 -9.16 7.75
CA GLY A 60 -7.49 -7.92 8.48
C GLY A 60 -6.34 -6.93 8.45
N LYS A 61 -5.32 -7.16 7.62
CA LYS A 61 -4.19 -6.25 7.49
C LYS A 61 -4.58 -5.09 6.58
N ARG A 62 -4.25 -3.86 6.99
CA ARG A 62 -4.50 -2.67 6.19
C ARG A 62 -3.75 -2.72 4.88
N VAL A 63 -4.43 -2.33 3.80
CA VAL A 63 -3.84 -2.28 2.46
C VAL A 63 -3.47 -0.85 2.14
N PHE A 64 -2.19 -0.63 1.82
CA PHE A 64 -1.65 0.69 1.47
C PHE A 64 -1.27 0.74 0.00
N GLU A 65 -1.27 1.94 -0.53
CA GLU A 65 -0.66 2.21 -1.83
C GLU A 65 0.77 1.67 -1.86
N GLY A 66 1.13 0.96 -2.92
CA GLY A 66 2.44 0.34 -3.05
C GLY A 66 2.52 -1.06 -2.46
N ASP A 67 1.48 -1.54 -1.80
CA ASP A 67 1.45 -2.92 -1.34
C ASP A 67 1.36 -3.88 -2.52
N ILE A 68 1.91 -5.08 -2.31
CA ILE A 68 1.81 -6.19 -3.25
C ILE A 68 0.86 -7.21 -2.65
N LEU A 69 -0.18 -7.54 -3.40
CA LEU A 69 -1.17 -8.54 -3.00
C LEU A 69 -0.91 -9.86 -3.70
N GLY A 70 -0.98 -10.94 -2.96
CA GLY A 70 -1.06 -12.28 -3.51
C GLY A 70 -2.51 -12.71 -3.48
N THR A 71 -3.10 -12.96 -4.65
CA THR A 71 -4.54 -13.26 -4.77
C THR A 71 -4.73 -14.65 -5.36
N ARG A 72 -5.55 -15.46 -4.69
CA ARG A 72 -5.90 -16.80 -5.16
C ARG A 72 -7.24 -16.74 -5.89
N TYR A 73 -7.16 -16.63 -7.20
CA TYR A 73 -8.36 -16.67 -8.04
C TYR A 73 -8.78 -18.13 -8.24
N TYR A 74 -10.08 -18.36 -8.33
CA TYR A 74 -10.63 -19.71 -8.51
C TYR A 74 -10.17 -20.41 -9.80
N TYR A 75 -9.75 -19.63 -10.80
CA TYR A 75 -9.28 -20.19 -12.06
C TYR A 75 -7.77 -20.52 -12.06
N LEU A 76 -7.07 -20.18 -10.97
CA LEU A 76 -5.66 -20.53 -10.84
C LEU A 76 -5.52 -21.86 -10.12
N SER A 77 -4.43 -22.58 -10.42
CA SER A 77 -4.14 -23.80 -9.68
C SER A 77 -3.83 -23.44 -8.22
N PRO A 78 -4.03 -24.38 -7.28
CA PRO A 78 -3.85 -24.09 -5.85
C PRO A 78 -2.48 -23.56 -5.46
N ASP A 79 -1.45 -23.87 -6.25
CA ASP A 79 -0.08 -23.43 -5.96
C ASP A 79 0.26 -22.07 -6.56
N ASN A 80 -0.65 -21.49 -7.34
CA ASN A 80 -0.40 -20.22 -8.01
C ASN A 80 -1.20 -19.10 -7.38
N VAL A 81 -0.55 -17.95 -7.25
CA VAL A 81 -1.22 -16.72 -6.83
C VAL A 81 -0.94 -15.65 -7.88
N ALA A 82 -1.91 -14.79 -8.11
CA ALA A 82 -1.68 -13.59 -8.90
C ALA A 82 -0.97 -12.57 -8.01
N VAL A 83 0.07 -11.94 -8.54
CA VAL A 83 0.83 -10.91 -7.83
C VAL A 83 0.42 -9.55 -8.37
N GLU A 84 -0.19 -8.74 -7.52
CA GLU A 84 -0.83 -7.50 -7.94
C GLU A 84 -0.33 -6.32 -7.11
N VAL A 85 -0.07 -5.18 -7.77
CA VAL A 85 0.40 -3.96 -7.10
C VAL A 85 -0.77 -3.01 -6.89
N VAL A 86 -0.87 -2.45 -5.69
CA VAL A 86 -1.91 -1.47 -5.33
C VAL A 86 -1.45 -0.09 -5.76
N LYS A 87 -2.26 0.59 -6.58
CA LYS A 87 -1.95 1.90 -7.17
C LYS A 87 -3.13 2.86 -7.05
N TRP A 88 -2.84 4.15 -7.12
CA TRP A 88 -3.86 5.19 -7.28
C TRP A 88 -3.93 5.54 -8.77
N ILE A 89 -5.00 5.14 -9.43
CA ILE A 89 -5.19 5.34 -10.88
C ILE A 89 -6.60 5.83 -11.14
N CYS A 90 -6.74 6.82 -12.01
CA CYS A 90 -8.06 7.32 -12.46
C CYS A 90 -8.98 7.70 -11.29
N ASN A 91 -8.39 8.38 -10.29
CA ASN A 91 -9.09 8.84 -9.09
C ASN A 91 -9.65 7.71 -8.23
N GLY A 92 -9.03 6.55 -8.27
CA GLY A 92 -9.43 5.42 -7.45
C GLY A 92 -8.30 4.48 -7.12
N TRP A 93 -8.50 3.66 -6.11
CA TRP A 93 -7.55 2.60 -5.78
C TRP A 93 -7.74 1.46 -6.76
N ALA A 94 -6.63 0.97 -7.29
CA ALA A 94 -6.63 -0.08 -8.29
C ALA A 94 -5.54 -1.10 -8.00
N ILE A 95 -5.65 -2.26 -8.62
CA ILE A 95 -4.62 -3.28 -8.62
C ILE A 95 -4.20 -3.56 -10.05
N GLN A 96 -2.94 -3.90 -10.24
CA GLN A 96 -2.43 -4.26 -11.55
C GLN A 96 -1.48 -5.43 -11.45
N GLU A 97 -1.72 -6.45 -12.27
CA GLU A 97 -0.85 -7.58 -12.43
C GLU A 97 -0.01 -7.38 -13.70
N GLY A 98 1.29 -7.13 -13.54
CA GLY A 98 2.17 -6.93 -14.68
C GLY A 98 1.67 -5.84 -15.63
N ASP A 99 1.59 -6.18 -16.92
CA ASP A 99 1.16 -5.26 -17.97
C ASP A 99 -0.35 -5.33 -18.25
N ARG A 100 -1.08 -6.10 -17.47
CA ARG A 100 -2.53 -6.21 -17.65
C ARG A 100 -3.22 -4.89 -17.31
N PRO A 101 -4.40 -4.63 -17.88
CA PRO A 101 -5.17 -3.45 -17.50
C PRO A 101 -5.45 -3.45 -16.00
N PRO A 102 -5.35 -2.29 -15.32
CA PRO A 102 -5.66 -2.22 -13.91
C PRO A 102 -7.14 -2.49 -13.64
N MET A 103 -7.42 -3.06 -12.47
CA MET A 103 -8.77 -3.33 -12.00
C MET A 103 -9.05 -2.52 -10.74
N LEU A 104 -10.29 -2.09 -10.58
CA LEU A 104 -10.70 -1.36 -9.37
C LEU A 104 -10.56 -2.25 -8.14
N LEU A 105 -9.98 -1.70 -7.09
CA LEU A 105 -9.86 -2.39 -5.82
C LEU A 105 -11.14 -2.16 -5.01
N GLU A 106 -11.89 -3.23 -4.79
CA GLU A 106 -13.17 -3.19 -4.08
C GLU A 106 -13.15 -4.13 -2.89
N GLU A 107 -13.86 -3.72 -1.82
CA GLU A 107 -13.91 -4.49 -0.57
C GLU A 107 -14.47 -5.89 -0.80
N ASP A 108 -15.54 -6.00 -1.58
CA ASP A 108 -16.20 -7.29 -1.84
C ASP A 108 -15.68 -7.99 -3.09
N GLY A 109 -14.66 -7.41 -3.74
CA GLY A 109 -14.06 -7.98 -4.94
C GLY A 109 -13.05 -9.06 -4.62
N ILE A 110 -11.76 -8.72 -4.78
CA ILE A 110 -10.68 -9.71 -4.59
C ILE A 110 -10.14 -9.78 -3.16
N LEU A 111 -10.39 -8.76 -2.34
CA LEU A 111 -9.78 -8.69 -1.01
C LEU A 111 -10.08 -9.89 -0.10
N PRO A 112 -11.28 -10.52 -0.16
CA PRO A 112 -11.51 -11.74 0.60
C PRO A 112 -10.59 -12.90 0.23
N TYR A 113 -9.93 -12.81 -0.93
CA TYR A 113 -9.03 -13.84 -1.46
C TYR A 113 -7.58 -13.39 -1.53
N SER A 114 -7.30 -12.19 -1.05
CA SER A 114 -5.99 -11.54 -1.19
C SER A 114 -5.30 -11.40 0.16
N GLU A 115 -3.96 -11.45 0.14
CA GLU A 115 -3.19 -11.06 1.31
C GLU A 115 -2.01 -10.18 0.88
N VAL A 116 -1.63 -9.25 1.75
CA VAL A 116 -0.45 -8.42 1.55
C VAL A 116 0.77 -9.30 1.74
N ILE A 117 1.57 -9.46 0.68
CA ILE A 117 2.78 -10.31 0.70
C ILE A 117 4.06 -9.50 0.68
N GLY A 118 3.96 -8.19 0.56
CA GLY A 118 5.11 -7.29 0.54
C GLY A 118 4.72 -5.94 0.01
N ASN A 119 5.71 -5.17 -0.40
CA ASN A 119 5.48 -3.87 -1.04
C ASN A 119 6.57 -3.58 -2.08
N VAL A 120 6.29 -2.62 -2.96
CA VAL A 120 7.19 -2.33 -4.10
C VAL A 120 8.55 -1.77 -3.66
N HIS A 121 8.67 -1.25 -2.45
CA HIS A 121 9.92 -0.64 -1.97
C HIS A 121 10.86 -1.68 -1.35
N ASP A 122 10.31 -2.69 -0.68
CA ASP A 122 11.09 -3.70 0.03
C ASP A 122 11.20 -5.02 -0.72
N ASN A 123 10.31 -5.30 -1.67
CA ASN A 123 10.16 -6.62 -2.29
C ASN A 123 10.15 -6.54 -3.82
N LYS A 124 11.17 -5.92 -4.40
CA LYS A 124 11.27 -5.78 -5.86
C LYS A 124 11.21 -7.10 -6.60
N GLU A 125 11.71 -8.16 -5.99
CA GLU A 125 11.71 -9.49 -6.56
C GLU A 125 10.32 -10.05 -6.82
N LEU A 126 9.31 -9.54 -6.10
CA LEU A 126 7.93 -10.02 -6.26
C LEU A 126 7.23 -9.45 -7.49
N TRP A 127 7.64 -8.29 -7.97
CA TRP A 127 6.96 -7.63 -9.09
C TRP A 127 7.90 -7.26 -10.24
N GLY A 128 9.15 -7.74 -10.21
CA GLY A 128 10.12 -7.56 -11.27
C GLY A 128 10.99 -6.31 -11.17
N GLY A 129 10.79 -5.50 -10.14
CA GLY A 129 11.63 -4.33 -9.88
C GLY A 129 11.53 -3.21 -10.90
N ASN A 130 10.55 -3.25 -11.80
CA ASN A 130 10.35 -2.22 -12.81
C ASN A 130 9.56 -1.05 -12.22
N GLU A 131 9.56 0.06 -12.93
CA GLU A 131 8.77 1.22 -12.53
C GLU A 131 7.28 0.91 -12.49
N LEU A 132 6.60 1.62 -11.65
CA LEU A 132 5.14 1.54 -11.53
C LEU A 132 4.45 2.45 -12.55
#